data_52cdae6dc3c9399c5b9b12bf3b3bcd4f
#
_entry.id   52cdae6dc3c9399c5b9b12bf3b3bcd4f
#
_cell.length_a   1.000
_cell.length_b   1.000
_cell.length_c   1.000
_cell.angle_alpha   90.00
_cell.angle_beta   90.00
_cell.angle_gamma   90.00
#
_symmetry.space_group_name_H-M   'P 1'
#
loop_
_entity.id
_entity.type
_entity.pdbx_description
1 polymer ?
#
loop_
_entity_poly.entity_id
_entity_poly.type
_entity_poly.pdbx_seq_one_letter_code
_entity_poly.pdbx_strand_id
1 'polypeptide(L)'
;MKEDLRSDSGISSHNSILKTKIAVLLLAVFLVLSMTSCTNIGSMDKERAKAVAEAAGQTRTDLEEAFSAATAPEEMLDAVVAFADENEIYYKVVNNNSIILIKQAGDQNKAASDLTMHCSISSADPAGSAAQTAALLTALKEASNSGKTTVVVTIRDGLFYTGAMALPADYLDTHYLINVSDAEEAVLFKNSASLDTHRFNHEPAAQAIEGYKSYEITIDGLPRSTPEQIDEEQTDPVLIMYDLLSWCEQSHIDYYLSSLKAGDSVETLPQGAVMTISIDPSDITKFQNKVYGMIEEFNEEHKDLEAVPSFTLRHIDPLTSAVAPADTTDLLGLIYTLLSNSDYLSKNEADTTVGRQDISLIDISTNSMNFTISCRFMDASKEHDDSSAFKELARLNNFTVLDREIYPRWTPDAESLEQKTFEYCAEEAKLTPHSESTVDILETGVFAMKNPDLAQLAVGISPDDCADLTKALIIFIEAGGQQSL
;
A
#
# COMPACT_ATOMS: atom_id res chain seq x y z
N MET A 1 54.25 -59.11 34.27
CA MET A 1 55.41 -58.26 33.93
C MET A 1 54.88 -56.88 33.60
N LYS A 2 55.16 -55.97 34.52
CA LYS A 2 54.79 -54.57 34.50
C LYS A 2 55.56 -53.84 33.44
N GLU A 3 54.98 -52.85 32.76
CA GLU A 3 55.71 -51.62 32.51
C GLU A 3 54.69 -50.47 32.20
N ASP A 4 54.94 -49.41 32.88
CA ASP A 4 54.33 -48.13 32.91
C ASP A 4 54.46 -47.42 31.57
N LEU A 5 53.46 -46.59 31.21
CA LEU A 5 53.65 -45.37 30.46
C LEU A 5 52.80 -44.25 31.06
N ARG A 6 53.47 -43.33 31.72
CA ARG A 6 52.98 -42.06 32.24
C ARG A 6 52.85 -41.02 31.11
N SER A 7 51.72 -40.41 31.11
CA SER A 7 51.41 -38.98 30.97
C SER A 7 52.17 -38.10 29.99
N ASP A 8 51.43 -37.55 29.06
CA ASP A 8 51.68 -36.25 28.53
C ASP A 8 50.32 -35.50 28.34
N SER A 9 49.78 -34.98 29.45
CA SER A 9 48.50 -34.24 29.49
C SER A 9 48.66 -32.74 29.85
N GLY A 10 49.90 -32.21 29.87
CA GLY A 10 50.17 -30.84 30.31
C GLY A 10 50.25 -29.76 29.24
N ILE A 11 50.51 -30.13 27.97
CA ILE A 11 50.79 -29.14 26.91
C ILE A 11 49.52 -28.76 26.09
N SER A 12 48.50 -29.62 26.08
CA SER A 12 47.26 -29.39 25.33
C SER A 12 46.36 -28.30 25.93
N SER A 13 46.34 -28.16 27.26
CA SER A 13 45.45 -27.19 27.94
C SER A 13 45.91 -25.73 27.82
N HIS A 14 47.24 -25.51 27.77
CA HIS A 14 47.76 -24.13 27.66
C HIS A 14 47.55 -23.54 26.26
N ASN A 15 47.63 -24.34 25.20
CA ASN A 15 47.37 -23.89 23.83
C ASN A 15 45.87 -23.61 23.56
N SER A 16 44.97 -24.32 24.23
CA SER A 16 43.54 -24.08 24.16
C SER A 16 43.14 -22.74 24.79
N ILE A 17 43.66 -22.49 26.01
CA ILE A 17 43.39 -21.23 26.75
C ILE A 17 43.98 -20.01 26.00
N LEU A 18 45.17 -20.17 25.39
CA LEU A 18 45.78 -19.09 24.59
C LEU A 18 45.00 -18.78 23.32
N LYS A 19 44.52 -19.82 22.62
CA LYS A 19 43.65 -19.64 21.42
C LYS A 19 42.33 -18.96 21.77
N THR A 20 41.70 -19.33 22.89
CA THR A 20 40.42 -18.69 23.36
C THR A 20 40.66 -17.24 23.76
N LYS A 21 41.78 -16.93 24.44
CA LYS A 21 42.11 -15.53 24.79
C LYS A 21 42.41 -14.66 23.55
N ILE A 22 43.07 -15.22 22.54
CA ILE A 22 43.35 -14.54 21.27
C ILE A 22 42.03 -14.31 20.48
N ALA A 23 41.14 -15.31 20.47
CA ALA A 23 39.83 -15.19 19.83
C ALA A 23 38.94 -14.12 20.51
N VAL A 24 38.93 -14.09 21.85
CA VAL A 24 38.20 -13.06 22.63
C VAL A 24 38.81 -11.67 22.44
N LEU A 25 40.15 -11.58 22.35
CA LEU A 25 40.82 -10.31 22.09
C LEU A 25 40.57 -9.81 20.67
N LEU A 26 40.56 -10.72 19.68
CA LEU A 26 40.19 -10.36 18.28
C LEU A 26 38.73 -9.98 18.18
N LEU A 27 37.80 -10.62 18.87
CA LEU A 27 36.41 -10.27 18.95
C LEU A 27 36.22 -8.88 19.61
N ALA A 28 36.91 -8.61 20.69
CA ALA A 28 36.90 -7.33 21.38
C ALA A 28 37.51 -6.21 20.53
N VAL A 29 38.58 -6.48 19.80
CA VAL A 29 39.18 -5.52 18.84
C VAL A 29 38.25 -5.30 17.65
N PHE A 30 37.54 -6.31 17.17
CA PHE A 30 36.55 -6.18 16.11
C PHE A 30 35.33 -5.37 16.59
N LEU A 31 34.86 -5.61 17.83
CA LEU A 31 33.80 -4.82 18.46
C LEU A 31 34.21 -3.35 18.70
N VAL A 32 35.45 -3.09 19.10
CA VAL A 32 35.96 -1.73 19.29
C VAL A 32 36.18 -1.04 17.93
N LEU A 33 36.64 -1.76 16.91
CA LEU A 33 36.75 -1.22 15.54
C LEU A 33 35.38 -0.96 14.91
N SER A 34 34.37 -1.79 15.18
CA SER A 34 33.00 -1.52 14.73
C SER A 34 32.37 -0.33 15.47
N MET A 35 32.72 -0.10 16.74
CA MET A 35 32.23 1.09 17.48
C MET A 35 32.97 2.39 17.08
N THR A 36 34.20 2.30 16.55
CA THR A 36 34.94 3.50 16.11
C THR A 36 34.64 3.91 14.68
N SER A 37 34.05 3.04 13.84
CA SER A 37 33.55 3.43 12.51
C SER A 37 32.20 4.13 12.54
N CYS A 38 31.40 4.00 13.60
CA CYS A 38 30.17 4.76 13.79
C CYS A 38 30.37 6.26 14.08
N THR A 39 31.62 6.75 14.22
CA THR A 39 31.90 8.12 14.68
C THR A 39 32.13 9.14 13.57
N ASN A 40 31.94 8.80 12.32
CA ASN A 40 32.19 9.72 11.20
C ASN A 40 30.96 10.12 10.38
N ILE A 41 29.74 9.75 10.79
CA ILE A 41 28.55 10.35 10.20
C ILE A 41 28.45 11.78 10.75
N GLY A 42 28.68 12.78 9.88
CA GLY A 42 28.72 14.18 10.29
C GLY A 42 27.33 14.66 10.69
N SER A 43 27.22 15.31 11.86
CA SER A 43 26.02 16.07 12.18
C SER A 43 26.01 17.38 11.38
N MET A 44 24.83 17.78 10.92
CA MET A 44 24.64 19.08 10.26
C MET A 44 24.74 20.21 11.30
N ASP A 45 25.55 21.25 11.02
CA ASP A 45 25.59 22.39 11.91
C ASP A 45 24.26 23.17 11.93
N LYS A 46 24.00 23.93 12.99
CA LYS A 46 22.70 24.58 13.23
C LYS A 46 22.33 25.62 12.17
N GLU A 47 23.31 26.34 11.61
CA GLU A 47 23.03 27.36 10.59
C GLU A 47 22.64 26.69 9.27
N ARG A 48 23.37 25.65 8.88
CA ARG A 48 23.06 24.86 7.71
C ARG A 48 21.74 24.13 7.87
N ALA A 49 21.47 23.53 9.03
CA ALA A 49 20.19 22.86 9.31
C ALA A 49 18.99 23.81 9.18
N LYS A 50 19.16 25.06 9.63
CA LYS A 50 18.12 26.09 9.46
C LYS A 50 17.95 26.49 8.00
N ALA A 51 19.03 26.72 7.27
CA ALA A 51 18.98 27.07 5.85
C ALA A 51 18.33 25.96 5.01
N VAL A 52 18.67 24.69 5.28
CA VAL A 52 18.05 23.52 4.62
C VAL A 52 16.56 23.45 4.92
N ALA A 53 16.15 23.65 6.18
CA ALA A 53 14.73 23.61 6.55
C ALA A 53 13.94 24.75 5.87
N GLU A 54 14.51 25.96 5.79
CA GLU A 54 13.92 27.09 5.06
C GLU A 54 13.80 26.79 3.55
N ALA A 55 14.85 26.21 2.94
CA ALA A 55 14.82 25.82 1.53
C ALA A 55 13.78 24.73 1.25
N ALA A 56 13.72 23.68 2.08
CA ALA A 56 12.71 22.62 1.95
C ALA A 56 11.28 23.16 2.10
N GLY A 57 11.06 24.04 3.09
CA GLY A 57 9.76 24.67 3.29
C GLY A 57 9.33 25.55 2.12
N GLN A 58 10.26 26.32 1.53
CA GLN A 58 9.96 27.12 0.34
C GLN A 58 9.68 26.24 -0.87
N THR A 59 10.50 25.23 -1.14
CA THR A 59 10.29 24.29 -2.26
C THR A 59 8.95 23.56 -2.10
N ARG A 60 8.59 23.14 -0.88
CA ARG A 60 7.28 22.54 -0.60
C ARG A 60 6.14 23.49 -0.95
N THR A 61 6.21 24.74 -0.49
CA THR A 61 5.16 25.73 -0.75
C THR A 61 4.97 25.98 -2.24
N ASP A 62 6.06 26.14 -2.98
CA ASP A 62 6.03 26.38 -4.41
C ASP A 62 5.43 25.18 -5.19
N LEU A 63 5.81 23.96 -4.78
CA LEU A 63 5.27 22.73 -5.38
C LEU A 63 3.80 22.51 -4.98
N GLU A 64 3.41 22.76 -3.75
CA GLU A 64 2.03 22.61 -3.29
C GLU A 64 1.08 23.57 -4.04
N GLU A 65 1.50 24.81 -4.28
CA GLU A 65 0.75 25.76 -5.11
C GLU A 65 0.62 25.25 -6.55
N ALA A 66 1.71 24.76 -7.15
CA ALA A 66 1.71 24.25 -8.52
C ALA A 66 0.88 22.95 -8.64
N PHE A 67 1.01 22.02 -7.70
CA PHE A 67 0.29 20.75 -7.70
C PHE A 67 -1.20 20.94 -7.46
N SER A 68 -1.59 21.86 -6.59
CA SER A 68 -2.98 22.20 -6.34
C SER A 68 -3.65 22.92 -7.55
N ALA A 69 -2.87 23.60 -8.36
CA ALA A 69 -3.36 24.25 -9.59
C ALA A 69 -3.42 23.30 -10.79
N ALA A 70 -2.74 22.16 -10.73
CA ALA A 70 -2.68 21.18 -11.82
C ALA A 70 -4.05 20.53 -12.05
N THR A 71 -4.44 20.40 -13.32
CA THR A 71 -5.69 19.73 -13.72
C THR A 71 -5.49 18.26 -14.09
N ALA A 72 -4.22 17.85 -14.26
CA ALA A 72 -3.81 16.48 -14.52
C ALA A 72 -2.44 16.20 -13.86
N PRO A 73 -2.16 14.94 -13.47
CA PRO A 73 -0.90 14.58 -12.82
C PRO A 73 0.35 14.91 -13.65
N GLU A 74 0.25 14.90 -14.98
CA GLU A 74 1.35 15.26 -15.87
C GLU A 74 1.78 16.73 -15.71
N GLU A 75 0.83 17.63 -15.41
CA GLU A 75 1.12 19.05 -15.15
C GLU A 75 1.88 19.25 -13.84
N MET A 76 1.76 18.32 -12.88
CA MET A 76 2.57 18.32 -11.65
C MET A 76 4.04 18.01 -11.97
N LEU A 77 4.33 17.14 -12.95
CA LEU A 77 5.71 16.90 -13.40
C LEU A 77 6.35 18.15 -14.01
N ASP A 78 5.58 19.03 -14.64
CA ASP A 78 6.10 20.27 -15.19
C ASP A 78 6.67 21.19 -14.10
N ALA A 79 6.12 21.18 -12.91
CA ALA A 79 6.66 21.92 -11.77
C ALA A 79 8.01 21.33 -11.30
N VAL A 80 8.17 20.01 -11.36
CA VAL A 80 9.44 19.34 -11.07
C VAL A 80 10.49 19.67 -12.15
N VAL A 81 10.07 19.75 -13.42
CA VAL A 81 10.91 20.22 -14.54
C VAL A 81 11.38 21.66 -14.30
N ALA A 82 10.46 22.55 -13.93
CA ALA A 82 10.78 23.94 -13.64
C ALA A 82 11.83 24.05 -12.50
N PHE A 83 11.66 23.30 -11.43
CA PHE A 83 12.66 23.24 -10.35
C PHE A 83 14.04 22.78 -10.86
N ALA A 84 14.06 21.75 -11.73
CA ALA A 84 15.31 21.23 -12.28
C ALA A 84 16.02 22.27 -13.17
N ASP A 85 15.27 22.98 -14.02
CA ASP A 85 15.80 24.03 -14.89
C ASP A 85 16.34 25.22 -14.09
N GLU A 86 15.62 25.69 -13.07
CA GLU A 86 16.04 26.79 -12.19
C GLU A 86 17.33 26.49 -11.41
N ASN A 87 17.54 25.22 -11.07
CA ASN A 87 18.67 24.77 -10.28
C ASN A 87 19.78 24.10 -11.13
N GLU A 88 19.68 24.15 -12.46
CA GLU A 88 20.64 23.56 -13.41
C GLU A 88 20.88 22.04 -13.15
N ILE A 89 19.85 21.31 -12.71
CA ILE A 89 19.91 19.87 -12.44
C ILE A 89 19.58 19.13 -13.75
N TYR A 90 20.46 18.19 -14.13
CA TYR A 90 20.19 17.34 -15.28
C TYR A 90 18.99 16.42 -15.03
N TYR A 91 18.05 16.40 -15.95
CA TYR A 91 16.86 15.53 -15.86
C TYR A 91 16.51 14.86 -17.18
N LYS A 92 15.63 13.85 -17.09
CA LYS A 92 15.05 13.15 -18.22
C LYS A 92 13.59 12.80 -17.91
N VAL A 93 12.67 13.14 -18.81
CA VAL A 93 11.27 12.69 -18.74
C VAL A 93 11.16 11.33 -19.43
N VAL A 94 10.47 10.39 -18.78
CA VAL A 94 10.30 9.00 -19.24
C VAL A 94 8.81 8.70 -19.34
N ASN A 95 8.37 8.28 -20.52
CA ASN A 95 6.99 7.86 -20.82
C ASN A 95 5.90 8.87 -20.43
N ASN A 96 6.23 10.15 -20.27
CA ASN A 96 5.37 11.24 -19.79
C ASN A 96 4.73 11.00 -18.40
N ASN A 97 5.18 10.00 -17.65
CA ASN A 97 4.67 9.66 -16.33
C ASN A 97 5.76 9.57 -15.26
N SER A 98 6.98 9.90 -15.60
CA SER A 98 8.11 9.88 -14.66
C SER A 98 9.16 10.90 -15.06
N ILE A 99 9.82 11.49 -14.08
CA ILE A 99 10.98 12.33 -14.26
C ILE A 99 12.14 11.80 -13.42
N ILE A 100 13.33 11.78 -14.02
CA ILE A 100 14.57 11.29 -13.43
C ILE A 100 15.54 12.45 -13.36
N LEU A 101 15.92 12.87 -12.15
CA LEU A 101 16.89 13.92 -11.91
C LEU A 101 18.20 13.28 -11.44
N ILE A 102 19.33 13.72 -11.97
CA ILE A 102 20.62 13.09 -11.70
C ILE A 102 21.66 14.13 -11.29
N LYS A 103 22.25 13.92 -10.12
CA LYS A 103 23.46 14.60 -9.66
C LYS A 103 24.64 13.63 -9.72
N GLN A 104 25.59 13.93 -10.55
CA GLN A 104 26.79 13.09 -10.73
C GLN A 104 27.69 13.13 -9.50
N ALA A 105 28.41 12.03 -9.27
CA ALA A 105 29.40 11.96 -8.22
C ALA A 105 30.47 13.06 -8.40
N GLY A 106 30.86 13.71 -7.32
CA GLY A 106 32.00 14.60 -7.31
C GLY A 106 33.30 13.85 -7.60
N ASP A 107 34.31 14.55 -8.15
CA ASP A 107 35.59 13.92 -8.56
C ASP A 107 36.31 13.16 -7.44
N GLN A 108 36.04 13.51 -6.17
CA GLN A 108 36.66 12.87 -5.00
C GLN A 108 35.85 11.66 -4.49
N ASN A 109 34.62 11.47 -4.95
CA ASN A 109 33.68 10.49 -4.42
C ASN A 109 33.17 9.49 -5.48
N LYS A 110 33.91 9.27 -6.56
CA LYS A 110 33.56 8.31 -7.62
C LYS A 110 33.47 6.85 -7.15
N ALA A 111 33.97 6.56 -5.95
CA ALA A 111 33.89 5.24 -5.33
C ALA A 111 32.69 5.10 -4.37
N ALA A 112 31.96 6.18 -4.11
CA ALA A 112 30.75 6.10 -3.30
C ALA A 112 29.64 5.37 -4.05
N SER A 113 28.83 4.63 -3.32
CA SER A 113 27.71 3.87 -3.89
C SER A 113 26.66 4.78 -4.49
N ASP A 114 26.05 4.35 -5.58
CA ASP A 114 24.93 5.04 -6.21
C ASP A 114 23.67 4.93 -5.33
N LEU A 115 22.99 6.05 -5.14
CA LEU A 115 21.73 6.15 -4.40
C LEU A 115 20.63 6.61 -5.33
N THR A 116 19.48 5.94 -5.26
CA THR A 116 18.23 6.42 -5.85
C THR A 116 17.24 6.75 -4.75
N MET A 117 16.61 7.92 -4.83
CA MET A 117 15.46 8.31 -4.00
C MET A 117 14.24 8.40 -4.89
N HIS A 118 13.12 7.89 -4.43
CA HIS A 118 11.88 7.84 -5.19
C HIS A 118 10.73 8.43 -4.38
N CYS A 119 9.81 9.11 -5.06
CA CYS A 119 8.45 9.37 -4.56
C CYS A 119 7.46 9.33 -5.72
N SER A 120 6.19 9.15 -5.40
CA SER A 120 5.11 9.30 -6.37
C SER A 120 4.29 10.55 -6.08
N ILE A 121 3.76 11.15 -7.14
CA ILE A 121 2.87 12.32 -7.07
C ILE A 121 1.46 11.94 -7.50
N SER A 122 0.47 12.45 -6.77
CA SER A 122 -0.95 12.19 -7.01
C SER A 122 -1.76 13.49 -6.92
N SER A 123 -2.66 13.70 -7.87
CA SER A 123 -3.61 14.81 -7.81
C SER A 123 -4.67 14.64 -6.70
N ALA A 124 -4.82 13.44 -6.14
CA ALA A 124 -5.71 13.19 -5.00
C ALA A 124 -5.14 13.74 -3.68
N ASP A 125 -3.80 13.87 -3.57
CA ASP A 125 -3.11 14.47 -2.43
C ASP A 125 -1.97 15.38 -2.91
N PRO A 126 -2.25 16.63 -3.28
CA PRO A 126 -1.22 17.58 -3.69
C PRO A 126 -0.26 17.96 -2.57
N ALA A 127 -0.72 18.03 -1.32
CA ALA A 127 0.09 18.47 -0.18
C ALA A 127 1.15 17.42 0.21
N GLY A 128 0.75 16.15 0.37
CA GLY A 128 1.68 15.04 0.62
C GLY A 128 2.65 14.85 -0.55
N SER A 129 2.15 14.88 -1.79
CA SER A 129 2.98 14.83 -3.00
C SER A 129 4.03 15.94 -3.04
N ALA A 130 3.66 17.18 -2.67
CA ALA A 130 4.58 18.32 -2.61
C ALA A 130 5.64 18.14 -1.52
N ALA A 131 5.25 17.66 -0.34
CA ALA A 131 6.16 17.45 0.78
C ALA A 131 7.23 16.41 0.47
N GLN A 132 6.84 15.24 -0.05
CA GLN A 132 7.76 14.18 -0.47
C GLN A 132 8.72 14.69 -1.56
N THR A 133 8.17 15.28 -2.62
CA THR A 133 8.95 15.78 -3.75
C THR A 133 9.92 16.87 -3.31
N ALA A 134 9.48 17.83 -2.48
CA ALA A 134 10.34 18.90 -1.96
C ALA A 134 11.50 18.37 -1.13
N ALA A 135 11.23 17.35 -0.29
CA ALA A 135 12.29 16.73 0.51
C ALA A 135 13.38 16.11 -0.36
N LEU A 136 13.00 15.36 -1.40
CA LEU A 136 13.94 14.72 -2.31
C LEU A 136 14.70 15.73 -3.18
N LEU A 137 14.00 16.70 -3.76
CA LEU A 137 14.61 17.71 -4.64
C LEU A 137 15.56 18.61 -3.88
N THR A 138 15.18 19.06 -2.67
CA THR A 138 16.05 19.89 -1.84
C THR A 138 17.24 19.08 -1.35
N ALA A 139 17.08 17.82 -0.97
CA ALA A 139 18.20 16.96 -0.59
C ALA A 139 19.17 16.76 -1.77
N LEU A 140 18.66 16.51 -2.98
CA LEU A 140 19.48 16.38 -4.19
C LEU A 140 20.30 17.66 -4.46
N LYS A 141 19.68 18.83 -4.33
CA LYS A 141 20.33 20.13 -4.56
C LYS A 141 21.39 20.43 -3.52
N GLU A 142 21.04 20.34 -2.23
CA GLU A 142 21.84 20.86 -1.12
C GLU A 142 22.93 19.88 -0.61
N ALA A 143 22.79 18.56 -0.90
CA ALA A 143 23.81 17.59 -0.49
C ALA A 143 25.14 17.85 -1.20
N SER A 144 26.23 17.85 -0.47
CA SER A 144 27.61 17.96 -0.97
C SER A 144 28.31 16.61 -0.86
N ASN A 145 29.44 16.44 -1.58
CA ASN A 145 30.33 15.26 -1.47
C ASN A 145 29.59 13.88 -1.61
N SER A 146 28.58 13.79 -2.46
CA SER A 146 27.83 12.54 -2.70
C SER A 146 28.45 11.70 -3.81
N GLY A 147 28.18 10.39 -3.79
CA GLY A 147 28.20 9.53 -4.96
C GLY A 147 27.19 10.01 -6.01
N LYS A 148 26.95 9.23 -7.06
CA LYS A 148 25.85 9.52 -7.98
C LYS A 148 24.53 9.41 -7.21
N THR A 149 23.77 10.49 -7.21
CA THR A 149 22.45 10.54 -6.57
C THR A 149 21.38 10.78 -7.64
N THR A 150 20.37 9.94 -7.65
CA THR A 150 19.24 10.01 -8.57
C THR A 150 17.96 10.25 -7.78
N VAL A 151 17.13 11.19 -8.23
CA VAL A 151 15.75 11.32 -7.77
C VAL A 151 14.83 10.90 -8.89
N VAL A 152 13.91 10.00 -8.58
CA VAL A 152 12.87 9.52 -9.49
C VAL A 152 11.53 9.96 -8.93
N VAL A 153 10.80 10.76 -9.69
CA VAL A 153 9.43 11.16 -9.37
C VAL A 153 8.51 10.50 -10.38
N THR A 154 7.53 9.72 -9.91
CA THR A 154 6.58 9.02 -10.77
C THR A 154 5.16 9.50 -10.54
N ILE A 155 4.29 9.37 -11.53
CA ILE A 155 2.86 9.63 -11.38
C ILE A 155 2.19 8.43 -10.72
N ARG A 156 1.32 8.72 -9.76
CA ARG A 156 0.34 7.80 -9.18
C ARG A 156 -1.05 8.25 -9.64
N ASP A 157 -1.73 7.41 -10.39
CA ASP A 157 -3.09 7.68 -10.87
C ASP A 157 -4.10 7.05 -9.89
N GLY A 158 -4.65 7.88 -9.03
CA GLY A 158 -5.41 7.41 -7.86
C GLY A 158 -4.51 6.61 -6.94
N LEU A 159 -4.84 5.33 -6.75
CA LEU A 159 -4.01 4.37 -5.98
C LEU A 159 -3.09 3.53 -6.89
N PHE A 160 -3.19 3.66 -8.21
CA PHE A 160 -2.36 2.91 -9.15
C PHE A 160 -0.96 3.51 -9.28
N TYR A 161 0.07 2.71 -9.07
CA TYR A 161 1.47 3.08 -9.26
C TYR A 161 1.87 3.02 -10.75
N THR A 162 1.10 3.69 -11.61
CA THR A 162 1.25 3.63 -13.07
C THR A 162 2.64 4.08 -13.52
N GLY A 163 3.18 5.14 -12.93
CA GLY A 163 4.53 5.61 -13.21
C GLY A 163 5.60 4.63 -12.77
N ALA A 164 5.52 4.09 -11.56
CA ALA A 164 6.45 3.08 -11.06
C ALA A 164 6.38 1.79 -11.88
N MET A 165 5.19 1.34 -12.27
CA MET A 165 5.00 0.19 -13.15
C MET A 165 5.58 0.40 -14.55
N ALA A 166 5.49 1.61 -15.10
CA ALA A 166 6.01 1.95 -16.42
C ALA A 166 7.52 2.30 -16.41
N LEU A 167 8.13 2.52 -15.24
CA LEU A 167 9.55 2.87 -15.12
C LEU A 167 10.41 1.71 -15.63
N PRO A 168 11.32 1.92 -16.61
CA PRO A 168 12.26 0.88 -17.05
C PRO A 168 13.21 0.44 -15.94
N ALA A 169 13.50 -0.86 -15.86
CA ALA A 169 14.36 -1.45 -14.83
C ALA A 169 15.79 -0.85 -14.80
N ASP A 170 16.29 -0.36 -15.94
CA ASP A 170 17.62 0.27 -16.04
C ASP A 170 17.78 1.49 -15.10
N TYR A 171 16.68 2.15 -14.69
CA TYR A 171 16.72 3.25 -13.72
C TYR A 171 16.76 2.77 -12.27
N LEU A 172 16.58 1.47 -12.05
CA LEU A 172 16.71 0.79 -10.77
C LEU A 172 18.06 0.06 -10.63
N ASP A 173 18.97 0.24 -11.57
CA ASP A 173 20.37 -0.22 -11.46
C ASP A 173 21.15 0.76 -10.56
N THR A 174 20.92 0.62 -9.29
CA THR A 174 21.50 1.43 -8.21
C THR A 174 21.82 0.53 -7.04
N HIS A 175 22.74 0.97 -6.18
CA HIS A 175 23.11 0.17 -5.03
C HIS A 175 22.03 0.16 -3.94
N TYR A 176 21.36 1.30 -3.75
CA TYR A 176 20.32 1.45 -2.73
C TYR A 176 19.19 2.36 -3.19
N LEU A 177 17.96 2.07 -2.78
CA LEU A 177 16.81 2.90 -3.06
C LEU A 177 16.08 3.29 -1.77
N ILE A 178 15.79 4.57 -1.61
CA ILE A 178 14.90 5.09 -0.58
C ILE A 178 13.59 5.51 -1.24
N ASN A 179 12.51 4.78 -0.94
CA ASN A 179 11.15 5.14 -1.35
C ASN A 179 10.52 6.01 -0.28
N VAL A 180 10.01 7.17 -0.66
CA VAL A 180 9.29 8.08 0.24
C VAL A 180 7.83 8.10 -0.17
N SER A 181 6.93 7.82 0.79
CA SER A 181 5.49 7.80 0.61
C SER A 181 4.79 8.72 1.60
N ASP A 182 3.53 8.99 1.33
CA ASP A 182 2.66 9.73 2.22
C ASP A 182 2.28 8.89 3.44
N ALA A 183 2.23 9.53 4.62
CA ALA A 183 1.77 8.94 5.87
C ALA A 183 1.29 10.04 6.83
N GLU A 184 0.46 9.69 7.81
CA GLU A 184 -0.01 10.65 8.82
C GLU A 184 1.11 11.13 9.74
N GLU A 185 2.12 10.29 9.97
CA GLU A 185 3.31 10.59 10.79
C GLU A 185 4.55 9.87 10.21
N ALA A 186 5.73 10.23 10.70
CA ALA A 186 6.95 9.62 10.22
C ALA A 186 7.03 8.12 10.55
N VAL A 187 7.20 7.28 9.55
CA VAL A 187 7.24 5.82 9.67
C VAL A 187 8.34 5.18 8.83
N LEU A 188 8.97 4.13 9.37
CA LEU A 188 9.82 3.21 8.61
C LEU A 188 9.04 1.92 8.40
N PHE A 189 8.67 1.65 7.16
CA PHE A 189 7.94 0.44 6.84
C PHE A 189 8.85 -0.79 6.87
N LYS A 190 8.43 -1.81 7.63
CA LYS A 190 9.13 -3.10 7.73
C LYS A 190 8.81 -4.04 6.56
N ASN A 191 7.67 -3.86 5.94
CA ASN A 191 7.19 -4.60 4.78
C ASN A 191 5.98 -3.89 4.18
N SER A 192 5.51 -4.35 3.04
CA SER A 192 4.21 -3.99 2.47
C SER A 192 3.48 -5.22 1.97
N ALA A 193 2.15 -5.14 1.88
CA ALA A 193 1.35 -6.23 1.34
C ALA A 193 1.46 -6.33 -0.19
N SER A 194 1.09 -7.51 -0.73
CA SER A 194 0.68 -7.66 -2.13
C SER A 194 -0.73 -7.09 -2.35
N LEU A 195 -1.11 -6.85 -3.58
CA LEU A 195 -2.50 -6.73 -4.00
C LEU A 195 -2.79 -7.78 -5.05
N ASP A 196 -3.65 -8.72 -4.70
CA ASP A 196 -4.13 -9.77 -5.58
C ASP A 196 -5.64 -9.60 -5.81
N THR A 197 -6.10 -9.95 -6.99
CA THR A 197 -7.53 -9.95 -7.31
C THR A 197 -7.99 -11.33 -7.73
N HIS A 198 -9.17 -11.70 -7.24
CA HIS A 198 -9.83 -12.94 -7.59
C HIS A 198 -11.19 -12.60 -8.19
N ARG A 199 -11.32 -12.76 -9.50
CA ARG A 199 -12.55 -12.47 -10.22
C ARG A 199 -13.39 -13.72 -10.37
N PHE A 200 -14.56 -13.74 -9.74
CA PHE A 200 -15.56 -14.78 -9.86
C PHE A 200 -16.51 -14.47 -11.02
N ASN A 201 -16.78 -15.47 -11.85
CA ASN A 201 -17.61 -15.32 -13.03
C ASN A 201 -18.59 -16.49 -13.11
N HIS A 202 -19.85 -16.20 -13.44
CA HIS A 202 -20.90 -17.15 -13.73
C HIS A 202 -21.83 -16.60 -14.81
N GLU A 203 -22.36 -17.48 -15.67
CA GLU A 203 -23.39 -17.16 -16.65
C GLU A 203 -24.73 -17.64 -16.10
N PRO A 204 -25.56 -16.76 -15.53
CA PRO A 204 -26.81 -17.17 -14.90
C PRO A 204 -27.87 -17.53 -15.91
N ALA A 205 -28.81 -18.35 -15.51
CA ALA A 205 -30.06 -18.54 -16.26
C ALA A 205 -30.98 -17.33 -16.09
N ALA A 206 -31.48 -16.80 -17.17
CA ALA A 206 -32.52 -15.76 -17.12
C ALA A 206 -33.88 -16.39 -16.79
N GLN A 207 -34.53 -15.84 -15.77
CA GLN A 207 -35.90 -16.22 -15.37
C GLN A 207 -36.91 -15.17 -15.82
N ALA A 208 -37.90 -15.54 -16.63
CA ALA A 208 -39.03 -14.69 -16.93
C ALA A 208 -39.91 -14.47 -15.70
N ILE A 209 -40.27 -13.21 -15.42
CA ILE A 209 -41.11 -12.84 -14.27
C ILE A 209 -42.33 -12.03 -14.76
N GLU A 210 -43.47 -12.20 -14.13
CA GLU A 210 -44.73 -11.51 -14.43
C GLU A 210 -45.51 -11.27 -13.14
N GLY A 211 -46.12 -10.10 -13.01
CA GLY A 211 -46.97 -9.75 -11.88
C GLY A 211 -46.27 -9.18 -10.66
N TYR A 212 -44.93 -9.20 -10.62
CA TYR A 212 -44.12 -8.63 -9.55
C TYR A 212 -44.04 -7.10 -9.65
N LYS A 213 -43.73 -6.43 -8.54
CA LYS A 213 -43.41 -5.00 -8.48
C LYS A 213 -41.93 -4.82 -8.33
N SER A 214 -41.34 -3.95 -9.16
CA SER A 214 -39.88 -3.74 -9.24
C SER A 214 -39.44 -2.48 -8.53
N TYR A 215 -38.34 -2.61 -7.85
CA TYR A 215 -37.73 -1.57 -7.05
C TYR A 215 -36.24 -1.43 -7.40
N GLU A 216 -35.78 -0.20 -7.35
CA GLU A 216 -34.36 0.13 -7.36
C GLU A 216 -33.96 0.62 -5.97
N ILE A 217 -32.88 0.08 -5.45
CA ILE A 217 -32.29 0.40 -4.15
C ILE A 217 -30.91 0.96 -4.46
N THR A 218 -30.63 2.16 -3.97
CA THR A 218 -29.37 2.86 -4.26
C THR A 218 -28.75 3.36 -2.97
N ILE A 219 -27.48 3.02 -2.75
CA ILE A 219 -26.58 3.66 -1.78
C ILE A 219 -25.54 4.40 -2.60
N ASP A 220 -25.27 5.67 -2.27
CA ASP A 220 -24.33 6.51 -3.03
C ASP A 220 -23.69 7.56 -2.14
N GLY A 221 -22.44 7.93 -2.44
CA GLY A 221 -21.73 9.01 -1.76
C GLY A 221 -21.04 8.62 -0.46
N LEU A 222 -20.79 7.32 -0.20
CA LEU A 222 -19.93 6.90 0.90
C LEU A 222 -18.50 7.43 0.69
N PRO A 223 -17.78 7.75 1.77
CA PRO A 223 -16.38 8.16 1.66
C PRO A 223 -15.55 7.14 0.90
N ARG A 224 -14.63 7.62 0.08
CA ARG A 224 -13.65 6.73 -0.56
C ARG A 224 -12.65 6.30 0.49
N SER A 225 -12.44 5.02 0.59
CA SER A 225 -11.51 4.44 1.54
C SER A 225 -10.80 3.24 0.94
N THR A 226 -9.59 3.05 1.40
CA THR A 226 -8.80 1.87 1.09
C THR A 226 -9.00 0.81 2.18
N PRO A 227 -8.77 -0.48 1.91
CA PRO A 227 -8.94 -1.53 2.90
C PRO A 227 -8.13 -1.34 4.20
N GLU A 228 -6.99 -0.69 4.15
CA GLU A 228 -6.17 -0.35 5.32
C GLU A 228 -6.78 0.72 6.21
N GLN A 229 -7.62 1.57 5.66
CA GLN A 229 -8.36 2.63 6.38
C GLN A 229 -9.68 2.12 6.96
N ILE A 230 -10.00 0.83 6.76
CA ILE A 230 -11.20 0.23 7.35
C ILE A 230 -10.97 0.12 8.85
N ASP A 231 -11.62 0.96 9.59
CA ASP A 231 -11.92 0.70 10.98
C ASP A 231 -13.27 -0.03 11.11
N GLU A 232 -13.62 -0.47 12.31
CA GLU A 232 -14.85 -1.23 12.58
C GLU A 232 -16.15 -0.44 12.28
N GLU A 233 -16.05 0.86 12.00
CA GLU A 233 -17.19 1.76 11.77
C GLU A 233 -17.48 2.01 10.28
N GLN A 234 -16.68 1.43 9.37
CA GLN A 234 -16.82 1.72 7.94
C GLN A 234 -17.94 0.94 7.28
N THR A 235 -18.85 1.66 6.64
CA THR A 235 -20.03 1.09 5.99
C THR A 235 -19.68 0.48 4.64
N ASP A 236 -19.90 -0.84 4.48
CA ASP A 236 -19.82 -1.56 3.21
C ASP A 236 -21.19 -1.63 2.53
N PRO A 237 -21.40 -0.95 1.38
CA PRO A 237 -22.69 -0.99 0.67
C PRO A 237 -23.01 -2.37 0.08
N VAL A 238 -22.01 -3.22 -0.21
CA VAL A 238 -22.23 -4.60 -0.67
C VAL A 238 -22.81 -5.45 0.46
N LEU A 239 -22.27 -5.28 1.68
CA LEU A 239 -22.79 -5.97 2.87
C LEU A 239 -24.24 -5.56 3.16
N ILE A 240 -24.60 -4.29 3.05
CA ILE A 240 -25.98 -3.83 3.22
C ILE A 240 -26.92 -4.50 2.21
N MET A 241 -26.52 -4.57 0.92
CA MET A 241 -27.34 -5.22 -0.10
C MET A 241 -27.44 -6.73 0.14
N TYR A 242 -26.36 -7.37 0.56
CA TYR A 242 -26.32 -8.77 0.94
C TYR A 242 -27.25 -9.06 2.14
N ASP A 243 -27.20 -8.23 3.18
CA ASP A 243 -28.04 -8.39 4.37
C ASP A 243 -29.54 -8.27 4.04
N LEU A 244 -29.89 -7.36 3.14
CA LEU A 244 -31.27 -7.24 2.66
C LEU A 244 -31.73 -8.50 1.92
N LEU A 245 -30.91 -9.03 1.01
CA LEU A 245 -31.24 -10.26 0.27
C LEU A 245 -31.32 -11.47 1.22
N SER A 246 -30.38 -11.61 2.15
CA SER A 246 -30.38 -12.64 3.19
C SER A 246 -31.60 -12.55 4.08
N TRP A 247 -32.01 -11.32 4.45
CA TRP A 247 -33.25 -11.11 5.19
C TRP A 247 -34.48 -11.51 4.38
N CYS A 248 -34.53 -11.24 3.07
CA CYS A 248 -35.63 -11.69 2.19
C CYS A 248 -35.77 -13.23 2.23
N GLU A 249 -34.66 -13.96 2.10
CA GLU A 249 -34.63 -15.42 2.21
C GLU A 249 -35.14 -15.90 3.57
N GLN A 250 -34.59 -15.40 4.66
CA GLN A 250 -34.98 -15.79 6.04
C GLN A 250 -36.42 -15.45 6.37
N SER A 251 -36.93 -14.37 5.79
CA SER A 251 -38.29 -13.88 6.01
C SER A 251 -39.31 -14.48 5.04
N HIS A 252 -38.88 -15.37 4.14
CA HIS A 252 -39.70 -15.98 3.10
C HIS A 252 -40.45 -14.95 2.23
N ILE A 253 -39.74 -13.86 1.86
CA ILE A 253 -40.20 -12.90 0.86
C ILE A 253 -40.06 -13.56 -0.51
N ASP A 254 -41.10 -13.54 -1.31
CA ASP A 254 -41.02 -13.98 -2.70
C ASP A 254 -40.45 -12.84 -3.57
N TYR A 255 -39.22 -13.02 -4.04
CA TYR A 255 -38.50 -12.00 -4.78
C TYR A 255 -37.68 -12.58 -5.93
N TYR A 256 -37.29 -11.69 -6.84
CA TYR A 256 -36.31 -11.95 -7.90
C TYR A 256 -35.27 -10.84 -7.96
N LEU A 257 -33.97 -11.20 -7.93
CA LEU A 257 -32.85 -10.29 -8.19
C LEU A 257 -32.69 -10.09 -9.70
N SER A 258 -32.64 -8.85 -10.16
CA SER A 258 -32.43 -8.56 -11.59
C SER A 258 -31.03 -7.98 -11.85
N SER A 259 -30.50 -7.15 -10.95
CA SER A 259 -29.14 -6.64 -11.01
C SER A 259 -28.61 -6.22 -9.64
N LEU A 260 -27.28 -6.25 -9.49
CA LEU A 260 -26.54 -5.65 -8.38
C LEU A 260 -25.22 -5.14 -8.92
N LYS A 261 -24.92 -3.84 -8.68
CA LYS A 261 -23.68 -3.21 -9.08
C LYS A 261 -23.09 -2.43 -7.93
N ALA A 262 -21.79 -2.58 -7.70
CA ALA A 262 -21.03 -1.79 -6.73
C ALA A 262 -19.56 -1.72 -7.13
N GLY A 263 -18.89 -0.63 -6.73
CA GLY A 263 -17.46 -0.41 -6.90
C GLY A 263 -17.05 0.02 -8.31
N ASP A 264 -15.91 0.71 -8.36
CA ASP A 264 -15.29 1.23 -9.58
C ASP A 264 -13.78 0.92 -9.65
N SER A 265 -13.19 0.47 -8.55
CA SER A 265 -11.76 0.17 -8.41
C SER A 265 -11.54 -1.11 -7.62
N VAL A 266 -10.44 -1.82 -7.92
CA VAL A 266 -9.98 -2.98 -7.12
C VAL A 266 -9.11 -2.56 -5.92
N GLU A 267 -8.85 -1.28 -5.76
CA GLU A 267 -7.97 -0.74 -4.71
C GLU A 267 -8.75 -0.08 -3.58
N THR A 268 -10.04 0.19 -3.79
CA THR A 268 -10.90 0.87 -2.82
C THR A 268 -12.15 0.07 -2.53
N LEU A 269 -12.72 0.30 -1.36
CA LEU A 269 -14.07 -0.14 -1.07
C LEU A 269 -15.07 0.57 -1.97
N PRO A 270 -16.20 -0.08 -2.31
CA PRO A 270 -17.28 0.55 -3.03
C PRO A 270 -17.83 1.79 -2.31
N GLN A 271 -17.95 2.92 -3.02
CA GLN A 271 -18.56 4.14 -2.48
C GLN A 271 -20.10 4.11 -2.56
N GLY A 272 -20.64 3.08 -3.18
CA GLY A 272 -22.07 2.90 -3.33
C GLY A 272 -22.42 1.59 -4.01
N ALA A 273 -23.72 1.28 -3.99
CA ALA A 273 -24.28 0.11 -4.65
C ALA A 273 -25.66 0.43 -5.22
N VAL A 274 -25.98 -0.20 -6.35
CA VAL A 274 -27.33 -0.14 -6.96
C VAL A 274 -27.83 -1.55 -7.18
N MET A 275 -29.00 -1.85 -6.64
CA MET A 275 -29.67 -3.14 -6.79
C MET A 275 -31.06 -2.97 -7.39
N THR A 276 -31.43 -3.82 -8.36
CA THR A 276 -32.83 -3.93 -8.82
C THR A 276 -33.41 -5.27 -8.43
N ILE A 277 -34.58 -5.22 -7.77
CA ILE A 277 -35.27 -6.37 -7.20
C ILE A 277 -36.74 -6.28 -7.51
N SER A 278 -37.40 -7.44 -7.76
CA SER A 278 -38.82 -7.54 -7.98
C SER A 278 -39.47 -8.36 -6.85
N ILE A 279 -40.54 -7.84 -6.26
CA ILE A 279 -41.20 -8.38 -5.06
C ILE A 279 -42.62 -8.80 -5.40
N ASP A 280 -43.08 -9.97 -4.88
CA ASP A 280 -44.48 -10.39 -4.97
C ASP A 280 -45.39 -9.34 -4.33
N PRO A 281 -46.53 -8.98 -4.95
CA PRO A 281 -47.47 -8.00 -4.39
C PRO A 281 -47.89 -8.26 -2.95
N SER A 282 -47.94 -9.51 -2.48
CA SER A 282 -48.31 -9.86 -1.11
C SER A 282 -47.27 -9.49 -0.06
N ASP A 283 -46.00 -9.37 -0.46
CA ASP A 283 -44.86 -9.12 0.42
C ASP A 283 -44.37 -7.67 0.43
N ILE A 284 -44.90 -6.81 -0.46
CA ILE A 284 -44.45 -5.42 -0.64
C ILE A 284 -44.39 -4.64 0.67
N THR A 285 -45.45 -4.70 1.47
CA THR A 285 -45.49 -3.92 2.73
C THR A 285 -44.40 -4.34 3.70
N LYS A 286 -44.17 -5.66 3.81
CA LYS A 286 -43.12 -6.21 4.69
C LYS A 286 -41.73 -5.81 4.20
N PHE A 287 -41.52 -5.94 2.90
CA PHE A 287 -40.25 -5.52 2.25
C PHE A 287 -39.96 -4.02 2.43
N GLN A 288 -40.93 -3.16 2.10
CA GLN A 288 -40.75 -1.70 2.22
C GLN A 288 -40.45 -1.28 3.66
N ASN A 289 -41.15 -1.85 4.65
CA ASN A 289 -40.90 -1.55 6.07
C ASN A 289 -39.47 -1.92 6.48
N LYS A 290 -38.93 -3.05 6.00
CA LYS A 290 -37.52 -3.41 6.28
C LYS A 290 -36.55 -2.41 5.65
N VAL A 291 -36.72 -2.07 4.37
CA VAL A 291 -35.83 -1.14 3.67
C VAL A 291 -35.89 0.26 4.29
N TYR A 292 -37.07 0.75 4.66
CA TYR A 292 -37.19 2.05 5.34
C TYR A 292 -36.52 2.05 6.71
N GLY A 293 -36.59 0.95 7.46
CA GLY A 293 -35.83 0.81 8.71
C GLY A 293 -34.32 0.87 8.49
N MET A 294 -33.82 0.18 7.45
CA MET A 294 -32.38 0.27 7.09
C MET A 294 -31.96 1.67 6.66
N ILE A 295 -32.82 2.39 5.91
CA ILE A 295 -32.58 3.78 5.52
C ILE A 295 -32.51 4.70 6.75
N GLU A 296 -33.39 4.51 7.73
CA GLU A 296 -33.38 5.31 8.98
C GLU A 296 -32.07 5.06 9.77
N GLU A 297 -31.65 3.81 9.92
CA GLU A 297 -30.41 3.41 10.57
C GLU A 297 -29.19 4.03 9.84
N PHE A 298 -29.10 3.85 8.54
CA PHE A 298 -28.02 4.41 7.70
C PHE A 298 -27.93 5.93 7.81
N ASN A 299 -29.06 6.63 7.73
CA ASN A 299 -29.08 8.09 7.84
C ASN A 299 -28.66 8.58 9.24
N GLU A 300 -28.98 7.86 10.30
CA GLU A 300 -28.56 8.21 11.66
C GLU A 300 -27.07 8.00 11.86
N GLU A 301 -26.48 6.94 11.29
CA GLU A 301 -25.03 6.67 11.36
C GLU A 301 -24.20 7.73 10.61
N HIS A 302 -24.71 8.24 9.48
CA HIS A 302 -23.94 9.11 8.59
C HIS A 302 -24.29 10.59 8.66
N LYS A 303 -25.20 10.99 9.58
CA LYS A 303 -25.72 12.37 9.67
C LYS A 303 -24.66 13.45 9.94
N ASP A 304 -23.55 13.07 10.57
CA ASP A 304 -22.49 13.98 10.98
C ASP A 304 -21.34 14.10 9.97
N LEU A 305 -21.41 13.37 8.84
CA LEU A 305 -20.43 13.48 7.76
C LEU A 305 -20.60 14.81 7.00
N GLU A 306 -19.51 15.41 6.57
CA GLU A 306 -19.50 16.65 5.78
C GLU A 306 -20.26 16.48 4.45
N ALA A 307 -20.06 15.36 3.77
CA ALA A 307 -20.84 14.92 2.63
C ALA A 307 -21.70 13.74 3.05
N VAL A 308 -22.98 13.99 3.32
CA VAL A 308 -23.91 12.95 3.78
C VAL A 308 -24.26 12.02 2.63
N PRO A 309 -23.95 10.72 2.72
CA PRO A 309 -24.31 9.75 1.70
C PRO A 309 -25.82 9.52 1.66
N SER A 310 -26.32 8.92 0.58
CA SER A 310 -27.74 8.67 0.39
C SER A 310 -28.05 7.19 0.32
N PHE A 311 -29.16 6.78 0.98
CA PHE A 311 -29.73 5.47 0.83
C PHE A 311 -31.22 5.62 0.41
N THR A 312 -31.60 5.09 -0.75
CA THR A 312 -32.91 5.34 -1.34
C THR A 312 -33.59 4.06 -1.83
N LEU A 313 -34.94 4.04 -1.76
CA LEU A 313 -35.80 3.04 -2.38
C LEU A 313 -36.71 3.70 -3.39
N ARG A 314 -36.65 3.29 -4.64
CA ARG A 314 -37.47 3.82 -5.73
C ARG A 314 -38.26 2.71 -6.40
N HIS A 315 -39.58 2.91 -6.56
CA HIS A 315 -40.39 2.05 -7.43
C HIS A 315 -40.03 2.35 -8.89
N ILE A 316 -39.82 1.29 -9.69
CA ILE A 316 -39.51 1.37 -11.12
C ILE A 316 -40.55 0.60 -11.93
N ASP A 317 -40.52 0.74 -13.24
CA ASP A 317 -41.36 0.00 -14.14
C ASP A 317 -41.14 -1.53 -13.94
N PRO A 318 -42.21 -2.36 -14.02
CA PRO A 318 -42.08 -3.80 -13.80
C PRO A 318 -41.05 -4.42 -14.76
N LEU A 319 -40.10 -5.13 -14.19
CA LEU A 319 -39.13 -5.92 -14.96
C LEU A 319 -39.78 -7.23 -15.43
N THR A 320 -39.32 -7.72 -16.57
CA THR A 320 -39.87 -8.97 -17.19
C THR A 320 -38.87 -10.11 -17.13
N SER A 321 -37.66 -9.86 -16.66
CA SER A 321 -36.60 -10.87 -16.54
C SER A 321 -35.74 -10.61 -15.30
N ALA A 322 -35.32 -11.68 -14.69
CA ALA A 322 -34.46 -11.67 -13.50
C ALA A 322 -33.43 -12.81 -13.56
N VAL A 323 -32.51 -12.84 -12.62
CA VAL A 323 -31.58 -13.95 -12.35
C VAL A 323 -32.43 -15.14 -11.81
N ALA A 324 -32.12 -16.35 -12.24
CA ALA A 324 -32.82 -17.55 -11.69
C ALA A 324 -32.58 -17.69 -10.17
N PRO A 325 -33.56 -18.11 -9.38
CA PRO A 325 -33.41 -18.22 -7.93
C PRO A 325 -32.24 -19.12 -7.48
N ALA A 326 -31.94 -20.19 -8.23
CA ALA A 326 -30.80 -21.06 -7.91
C ALA A 326 -29.45 -20.28 -8.02
N ASP A 327 -29.27 -19.47 -9.06
CA ASP A 327 -28.07 -18.70 -9.26
C ASP A 327 -27.95 -17.56 -8.21
N THR A 328 -29.09 -16.99 -7.77
CA THR A 328 -29.13 -16.04 -6.65
C THR A 328 -28.71 -16.72 -5.34
N THR A 329 -29.15 -17.94 -5.09
CA THR A 329 -28.76 -18.72 -3.89
C THR A 329 -27.28 -19.04 -3.90
N ASP A 330 -26.71 -19.45 -5.05
CA ASP A 330 -25.28 -19.71 -5.22
C ASP A 330 -24.45 -18.43 -4.96
N LEU A 331 -24.90 -17.29 -5.49
CA LEU A 331 -24.26 -15.97 -5.24
C LEU A 331 -24.25 -15.62 -3.74
N LEU A 332 -25.40 -15.73 -3.08
CA LEU A 332 -25.50 -15.40 -1.65
C LEU A 332 -24.63 -16.31 -0.79
N GLY A 333 -24.58 -17.61 -1.10
CA GLY A 333 -23.72 -18.57 -0.40
C GLY A 333 -22.24 -18.24 -0.54
N LEU A 334 -21.83 -17.80 -1.74
CA LEU A 334 -20.44 -17.42 -2.02
C LEU A 334 -20.08 -16.11 -1.32
N ILE A 335 -20.91 -15.06 -1.43
CA ILE A 335 -20.69 -13.77 -0.75
C ILE A 335 -20.62 -13.97 0.78
N TYR A 336 -21.53 -14.77 1.36
CA TYR A 336 -21.50 -15.06 2.80
C TYR A 336 -20.15 -15.62 3.26
N THR A 337 -19.63 -16.59 2.50
CA THR A 337 -18.36 -17.24 2.86
C THR A 337 -17.18 -16.28 2.76
N LEU A 338 -17.20 -15.39 1.77
CA LEU A 338 -16.14 -14.42 1.53
C LEU A 338 -16.15 -13.27 2.56
N LEU A 339 -17.32 -12.73 2.88
CA LEU A 339 -17.45 -11.64 3.87
C LEU A 339 -17.21 -12.10 5.31
N SER A 340 -17.37 -13.42 5.59
CA SER A 340 -17.12 -13.96 6.93
C SER A 340 -15.65 -14.03 7.34
N ASN A 341 -14.72 -13.75 6.44
CA ASN A 341 -13.27 -13.85 6.66
C ASN A 341 -12.55 -12.66 6.02
N SER A 342 -12.93 -11.44 6.38
CA SER A 342 -12.34 -10.22 5.80
C SER A 342 -10.92 -9.96 6.29
N ASP A 343 -10.58 -10.35 7.52
CA ASP A 343 -9.26 -10.15 8.12
C ASP A 343 -8.51 -11.46 8.36
N TYR A 344 -7.25 -11.47 8.02
CA TYR A 344 -6.33 -12.56 8.27
C TYR A 344 -5.41 -12.21 9.42
N LEU A 345 -5.50 -12.97 10.52
CA LEU A 345 -4.68 -12.76 11.71
C LEU A 345 -3.41 -13.63 11.67
N SER A 346 -2.33 -13.10 12.23
CA SER A 346 -1.08 -13.84 12.41
C SER A 346 -1.30 -15.06 13.30
N LYS A 347 -0.66 -16.20 12.95
CA LYS A 347 -0.65 -17.38 13.80
C LYS A 347 0.32 -17.26 15.00
N ASN A 348 1.27 -16.36 14.90
CA ASN A 348 2.38 -16.23 15.85
C ASN A 348 2.21 -15.05 16.81
N GLU A 349 1.49 -14.01 16.40
CA GLU A 349 1.22 -12.81 17.18
C GLU A 349 -0.29 -12.61 17.24
N ALA A 350 -0.88 -12.76 18.41
CA ALA A 350 -2.30 -12.55 18.60
C ALA A 350 -2.66 -11.11 18.23
N ASP A 351 -3.75 -10.95 17.53
CA ASP A 351 -4.34 -9.67 17.10
C ASP A 351 -3.52 -8.87 16.06
N THR A 352 -2.52 -9.49 15.41
CA THR A 352 -1.80 -8.84 14.30
C THR A 352 -2.43 -9.24 12.97
N THR A 353 -2.99 -8.28 12.25
CA THR A 353 -3.51 -8.46 10.89
C THR A 353 -2.35 -8.67 9.92
N VAL A 354 -2.39 -9.77 9.15
CA VAL A 354 -1.38 -10.12 8.13
C VAL A 354 -1.94 -10.12 6.71
N GLY A 355 -3.20 -9.76 6.57
CA GLY A 355 -3.86 -9.60 5.28
C GLY A 355 -5.32 -9.19 5.46
N ARG A 356 -5.90 -8.66 4.40
CA ARG A 356 -7.31 -8.27 4.29
C ARG A 356 -7.87 -8.66 2.94
N GLN A 357 -9.18 -8.91 2.91
CA GLN A 357 -9.93 -9.09 1.68
C GLN A 357 -11.23 -8.31 1.73
N ASP A 358 -11.68 -7.83 0.58
CA ASP A 358 -12.95 -7.13 0.39
C ASP A 358 -13.56 -7.45 -0.97
N ILE A 359 -14.88 -7.27 -1.11
CA ILE A 359 -15.54 -7.30 -2.41
C ILE A 359 -15.48 -5.90 -3.00
N SER A 360 -14.48 -5.67 -3.85
CA SER A 360 -14.20 -4.35 -4.43
C SER A 360 -15.09 -4.01 -5.64
N LEU A 361 -15.49 -5.02 -6.42
CA LEU A 361 -16.33 -4.83 -7.60
C LEU A 361 -17.42 -5.90 -7.65
N ILE A 362 -18.63 -5.49 -7.99
CA ILE A 362 -19.74 -6.41 -8.28
C ILE A 362 -20.54 -5.92 -9.48
N ASP A 363 -20.83 -6.80 -10.44
CA ASP A 363 -21.68 -6.54 -11.61
C ASP A 363 -22.49 -7.78 -11.93
N ILE A 364 -23.67 -7.84 -11.36
CA ILE A 364 -24.63 -8.91 -11.53
C ILE A 364 -25.75 -8.43 -12.44
N SER A 365 -26.10 -9.24 -13.42
CA SER A 365 -27.22 -9.03 -14.34
C SER A 365 -27.83 -10.36 -14.74
N THR A 366 -28.90 -10.34 -15.50
CA THR A 366 -29.54 -11.55 -16.07
C THR A 366 -28.66 -12.28 -17.10
N ASN A 367 -27.58 -11.67 -17.55
CA ASN A 367 -26.70 -12.24 -18.58
C ASN A 367 -25.32 -12.62 -18.04
N SER A 368 -24.92 -12.05 -16.93
CA SER A 368 -23.60 -12.28 -16.34
C SER A 368 -23.60 -11.96 -14.86
N MET A 369 -22.89 -12.76 -14.10
CA MET A 369 -22.59 -12.51 -12.69
C MET A 369 -21.09 -12.46 -12.53
N ASN A 370 -20.57 -11.25 -12.29
CA ASN A 370 -19.16 -11.01 -12.06
C ASN A 370 -18.98 -10.29 -10.76
N PHE A 371 -18.05 -10.72 -9.93
CA PHE A 371 -17.56 -9.93 -8.83
C PHE A 371 -16.08 -10.20 -8.60
N THR A 372 -15.41 -9.22 -8.04
CA THR A 372 -13.97 -9.26 -7.77
C THR A 372 -13.75 -9.01 -6.30
N ILE A 373 -13.01 -9.91 -5.67
CA ILE A 373 -12.42 -9.63 -4.36
C ILE A 373 -10.98 -9.17 -4.55
N SER A 374 -10.61 -8.22 -3.73
CA SER A 374 -9.25 -7.72 -3.59
C SER A 374 -8.67 -8.27 -2.30
N CYS A 375 -7.48 -8.84 -2.39
CA CYS A 375 -6.79 -9.44 -1.26
C CYS A 375 -5.43 -8.78 -1.09
N ARG A 376 -5.09 -8.45 0.13
CA ARG A 376 -3.79 -7.89 0.50
C ARG A 376 -3.12 -8.82 1.50
N PHE A 377 -1.92 -9.29 1.18
CA PHE A 377 -1.20 -10.25 2.00
C PHE A 377 0.24 -9.81 2.26
N MET A 378 0.60 -9.72 3.54
CA MET A 378 1.99 -9.57 3.98
C MET A 378 2.72 -10.92 4.04
N ASP A 379 1.99 -12.05 4.06
CA ASP A 379 2.54 -13.41 4.17
C ASP A 379 2.22 -14.26 2.92
N ALA A 380 3.27 -14.70 2.22
CA ALA A 380 3.18 -15.55 1.03
C ALA A 380 2.42 -16.86 1.25
N SER A 381 2.48 -17.42 2.46
CA SER A 381 1.80 -18.69 2.75
C SER A 381 0.28 -18.53 2.75
N LYS A 382 -0.20 -17.35 3.17
CA LYS A 382 -1.62 -17.02 3.16
C LYS A 382 -2.18 -16.87 1.76
N GLU A 383 -1.50 -16.09 0.93
CA GLU A 383 -1.84 -15.89 -0.48
C GLU A 383 -2.04 -17.23 -1.23
N HIS A 384 -1.13 -18.20 -1.04
CA HIS A 384 -1.23 -19.50 -1.70
C HIS A 384 -2.42 -20.35 -1.19
N ASP A 385 -2.64 -20.36 0.13
CA ASP A 385 -3.74 -21.12 0.76
C ASP A 385 -5.09 -20.58 0.27
N ASP A 386 -5.23 -19.27 0.16
CA ASP A 386 -6.49 -18.61 -0.19
C ASP A 386 -6.84 -18.77 -1.67
N SER A 387 -5.88 -18.63 -2.59
CA SER A 387 -6.14 -18.91 -4.02
C SER A 387 -6.69 -20.32 -4.24
N SER A 388 -6.24 -21.32 -3.46
CA SER A 388 -6.76 -22.67 -3.51
C SER A 388 -8.17 -22.77 -2.93
N ALA A 389 -8.45 -22.09 -1.82
CA ALA A 389 -9.76 -22.02 -1.20
C ALA A 389 -10.80 -21.35 -2.10
N PHE A 390 -10.44 -20.24 -2.76
CA PHE A 390 -11.32 -19.55 -3.69
C PHE A 390 -11.71 -20.39 -4.90
N LYS A 391 -10.79 -21.20 -5.44
CA LYS A 391 -11.11 -22.15 -6.52
C LYS A 391 -12.14 -23.19 -6.11
N GLU A 392 -12.03 -23.73 -4.88
CA GLU A 392 -13.00 -24.67 -4.37
C GLU A 392 -14.34 -24.00 -4.05
N LEU A 393 -14.34 -22.79 -3.46
CA LEU A 393 -15.56 -22.02 -3.20
C LEU A 393 -16.29 -21.67 -4.49
N ALA A 394 -15.57 -21.23 -5.51
CA ALA A 394 -16.12 -20.95 -6.82
C ALA A 394 -16.80 -22.21 -7.38
N ARG A 395 -16.10 -23.35 -7.39
CA ARG A 395 -16.61 -24.62 -7.90
C ARG A 395 -17.88 -25.09 -7.16
N LEU A 396 -17.93 -24.92 -5.83
CA LEU A 396 -19.07 -25.32 -5.00
C LEU A 396 -20.33 -24.48 -5.27
N ASN A 397 -20.14 -23.25 -5.72
CA ASN A 397 -21.23 -22.30 -6.02
C ASN A 397 -21.39 -22.05 -7.53
N ASN A 398 -20.94 -22.96 -8.38
CA ASN A 398 -21.06 -22.90 -9.84
C ASN A 398 -20.40 -21.68 -10.51
N PHE A 399 -19.42 -21.06 -9.84
CA PHE A 399 -18.60 -19.99 -10.40
C PHE A 399 -17.26 -20.53 -10.90
N THR A 400 -16.62 -19.78 -11.77
CA THR A 400 -15.21 -19.87 -12.11
C THR A 400 -14.47 -18.72 -11.49
N VAL A 401 -13.19 -18.88 -11.15
CA VAL A 401 -12.35 -17.81 -10.61
C VAL A 401 -11.10 -17.62 -11.45
N LEU A 402 -10.73 -16.36 -11.66
CA LEU A 402 -9.51 -15.93 -12.31
C LEU A 402 -8.67 -15.13 -11.33
N ASP A 403 -7.48 -15.61 -11.01
CA ASP A 403 -6.53 -14.97 -10.11
C ASP A 403 -5.63 -14.01 -10.90
N ARG A 404 -5.32 -12.86 -10.32
CA ARG A 404 -4.38 -11.90 -10.88
C ARG A 404 -3.64 -11.17 -9.77
N GLU A 405 -2.31 -11.29 -9.72
CA GLU A 405 -1.46 -10.39 -8.98
C GLU A 405 -1.43 -9.02 -9.66
N ILE A 406 -1.71 -7.96 -8.91
CA ILE A 406 -1.66 -6.57 -9.38
C ILE A 406 -0.35 -5.93 -8.93
N TYR A 407 -0.05 -6.03 -7.62
CA TYR A 407 1.18 -5.53 -7.03
C TYR A 407 1.82 -6.59 -6.14
N PRO A 408 3.12 -6.85 -6.29
CA PRO A 408 3.81 -7.78 -5.41
C PRO A 408 4.04 -7.16 -4.03
N ARG A 409 4.07 -8.01 -3.00
CA ARG A 409 4.51 -7.58 -1.67
C ARG A 409 6.00 -7.24 -1.68
N TRP A 410 6.37 -6.45 -0.70
CA TRP A 410 7.77 -6.17 -0.42
C TRP A 410 8.09 -6.58 1.02
N THR A 411 9.22 -7.27 1.18
CA THR A 411 9.81 -7.61 2.47
C THR A 411 11.30 -7.36 2.36
N PRO A 412 11.83 -6.36 3.07
CA PRO A 412 13.27 -6.08 3.02
C PRO A 412 14.07 -7.22 3.65
N ASP A 413 15.33 -7.35 3.24
CA ASP A 413 16.29 -8.15 4.00
C ASP A 413 16.44 -7.58 5.40
N ALA A 414 16.44 -8.47 6.40
CA ALA A 414 16.45 -8.07 7.79
C ALA A 414 17.60 -7.11 8.11
N GLU A 415 17.25 -5.95 8.69
CA GLU A 415 18.16 -4.95 9.26
C GLU A 415 19.44 -4.69 8.44
N SER A 416 19.28 -4.15 7.23
CA SER A 416 20.41 -3.78 6.40
C SER A 416 21.24 -2.69 7.09
N LEU A 417 22.52 -2.61 6.71
CA LEU A 417 23.40 -1.56 7.20
C LEU A 417 22.89 -0.16 6.84
N GLU A 418 22.30 -0.06 5.67
CA GLU A 418 21.73 1.15 5.11
C GLU A 418 20.53 1.63 5.93
N GLN A 419 19.65 0.72 6.34
CA GLN A 419 18.54 1.06 7.22
C GLN A 419 19.04 1.65 8.54
N LYS A 420 20.00 0.98 9.20
CA LYS A 420 20.60 1.49 10.45
C LYS A 420 21.29 2.84 10.28
N THR A 421 21.95 3.03 9.15
CA THR A 421 22.57 4.34 8.82
C THR A 421 21.49 5.39 8.65
N PHE A 422 20.38 5.07 7.97
CA PHE A 422 19.28 6.03 7.79
C PHE A 422 18.60 6.35 9.13
N GLU A 423 18.35 5.36 9.98
CA GLU A 423 17.80 5.56 11.34
C GLU A 423 18.65 6.53 12.16
N TYR A 424 19.97 6.36 12.11
CA TYR A 424 20.88 7.31 12.75
C TYR A 424 20.79 8.73 12.15
N CYS A 425 20.74 8.84 10.82
CA CYS A 425 20.60 10.14 10.15
C CYS A 425 19.27 10.82 10.47
N ALA A 426 18.20 10.03 10.59
CA ALA A 426 16.88 10.50 11.00
C ALA A 426 16.90 11.06 12.43
N GLU A 427 17.53 10.35 13.38
CA GLU A 427 17.69 10.82 14.77
C GLU A 427 18.47 12.13 14.82
N GLU A 428 19.59 12.25 14.11
CA GLU A 428 20.38 13.50 14.03
C GLU A 428 19.59 14.66 13.41
N ALA A 429 18.71 14.37 12.46
CA ALA A 429 17.80 15.32 11.82
C ALA A 429 16.58 15.68 12.67
N LYS A 430 16.33 14.96 13.77
CA LYS A 430 15.14 14.99 14.63
C LYS A 430 13.88 14.43 13.98
N LEU A 431 14.00 13.69 12.93
CA LEU A 431 12.95 12.83 12.42
C LEU A 431 12.90 11.57 13.29
N THR A 432 11.79 11.28 13.93
CA THR A 432 11.64 10.14 14.84
C THR A 432 10.63 9.13 14.29
N PRO A 433 10.97 8.42 13.20
CA PRO A 433 10.04 7.47 12.63
C PRO A 433 9.86 6.27 13.56
N HIS A 434 8.61 5.85 13.75
CA HIS A 434 8.34 4.54 14.32
C HIS A 434 8.46 3.46 13.23
N SER A 435 8.62 2.20 13.64
CA SER A 435 8.72 1.09 12.69
C SER A 435 7.42 0.32 12.62
N GLU A 436 6.85 0.14 11.43
CA GLU A 436 5.55 -0.47 11.22
C GLU A 436 5.55 -1.47 10.06
N SER A 437 4.69 -2.49 10.17
CA SER A 437 4.29 -3.37 9.07
C SER A 437 2.97 -2.89 8.52
N THR A 438 2.84 -2.73 7.20
CA THR A 438 1.62 -2.21 6.62
C THR A 438 0.92 -3.22 5.70
N VAL A 439 -0.41 -3.24 5.76
CA VAL A 439 -1.25 -3.90 4.76
C VAL A 439 -1.42 -3.05 3.49
N ASP A 440 -0.87 -1.83 3.49
CA ASP A 440 -0.77 -1.02 2.29
C ASP A 440 0.19 -1.62 1.28
N ILE A 441 -0.10 -1.33 0.02
CA ILE A 441 0.83 -1.59 -1.08
C ILE A 441 1.79 -0.40 -1.21
N LEU A 442 3.06 -0.70 -1.46
CA LEU A 442 4.10 0.33 -1.68
C LEU A 442 4.81 0.08 -3.01
N GLU A 443 5.35 1.14 -3.61
CA GLU A 443 6.14 1.04 -4.85
C GLU A 443 7.38 0.15 -4.71
N THR A 444 7.88 -0.04 -3.48
CA THR A 444 8.98 -0.97 -3.19
C THR A 444 8.69 -2.39 -3.67
N GLY A 445 7.43 -2.85 -3.63
CA GLY A 445 7.01 -4.12 -4.21
C GLY A 445 7.23 -4.15 -5.72
N VAL A 446 6.81 -3.09 -6.41
CA VAL A 446 7.02 -2.95 -7.87
C VAL A 446 8.50 -2.93 -8.23
N PHE A 447 9.31 -2.23 -7.44
CA PHE A 447 10.76 -2.15 -7.69
C PHE A 447 11.46 -3.47 -7.39
N ALA A 448 11.09 -4.19 -6.33
CA ALA A 448 11.58 -5.54 -6.03
C ALA A 448 11.25 -6.55 -7.15
N MET A 449 10.07 -6.45 -7.75
CA MET A 449 9.72 -7.27 -8.92
C MET A 449 10.63 -6.98 -10.11
N LYS A 450 11.01 -5.71 -10.35
CA LYS A 450 11.85 -5.29 -11.48
C LYS A 450 13.34 -5.55 -11.27
N ASN A 451 13.80 -5.43 -10.04
CA ASN A 451 15.17 -5.70 -9.61
C ASN A 451 15.16 -6.38 -8.22
N PRO A 452 15.08 -7.72 -8.17
CA PRO A 452 15.00 -8.47 -6.92
C PRO A 452 16.23 -8.31 -5.99
N ASP A 453 17.37 -7.91 -6.53
CA ASP A 453 18.60 -7.71 -5.77
C ASP A 453 18.75 -6.27 -5.25
N LEU A 454 17.78 -5.40 -5.53
CA LEU A 454 17.81 -4.00 -5.11
C LEU A 454 17.56 -3.87 -3.61
N ALA A 455 18.54 -3.39 -2.87
CA ALA A 455 18.36 -3.02 -1.48
C ALA A 455 17.48 -1.76 -1.37
N GLN A 456 16.44 -1.81 -0.53
CA GLN A 456 15.42 -0.77 -0.46
C GLN A 456 15.04 -0.44 0.98
N LEU A 457 14.66 0.82 1.19
CA LEU A 457 14.03 1.34 2.40
C LEU A 457 12.75 2.08 2.00
N ALA A 458 11.68 1.91 2.77
CA ALA A 458 10.45 2.70 2.62
C ALA A 458 10.25 3.59 3.86
N VAL A 459 10.03 4.88 3.60
CA VAL A 459 9.81 5.91 4.62
C VAL A 459 8.50 6.61 4.31
N GLY A 460 7.56 6.60 5.26
CA GLY A 460 6.37 7.45 5.20
C GLY A 460 6.59 8.74 5.95
N ILE A 461 6.05 9.85 5.45
CA ILE A 461 6.11 11.15 6.11
C ILE A 461 4.79 11.91 5.98
N SER A 462 4.49 12.71 6.99
CA SER A 462 3.50 13.78 6.89
C SER A 462 4.09 15.03 6.21
N PRO A 463 3.25 15.94 5.73
CA PRO A 463 3.74 17.23 5.21
C PRO A 463 4.61 18.02 6.20
N ASP A 464 4.39 17.88 7.49
CA ASP A 464 5.16 18.59 8.52
C ASP A 464 6.57 18.03 8.71
N ASP A 465 6.82 16.78 8.33
CA ASP A 465 8.12 16.11 8.42
C ASP A 465 9.07 16.44 7.25
N CYS A 466 8.60 17.15 6.22
CA CYS A 466 9.37 17.48 5.01
C CYS A 466 10.78 18.01 5.30
N ALA A 467 10.89 19.00 6.20
CA ALA A 467 12.18 19.62 6.52
C ALA A 467 13.12 18.68 7.28
N ASP A 468 12.59 17.84 8.15
CA ASP A 468 13.38 16.90 8.94
C ASP A 468 13.83 15.71 8.08
N LEU A 469 12.96 15.20 7.21
CA LEU A 469 13.37 14.21 6.19
C LEU A 469 14.44 14.77 5.26
N THR A 470 14.30 16.02 4.78
CA THR A 470 15.33 16.65 3.92
C THR A 470 16.69 16.63 4.59
N LYS A 471 16.78 17.00 5.86
CA LYS A 471 18.03 16.96 6.64
C LYS A 471 18.57 15.53 6.78
N ALA A 472 17.72 14.57 7.10
CA ALA A 472 18.12 13.17 7.22
C ALA A 472 18.71 12.64 5.91
N LEU A 473 18.07 12.93 4.79
CA LEU A 473 18.54 12.53 3.45
C LEU A 473 19.88 13.18 3.11
N ILE A 474 20.07 14.46 3.41
CA ILE A 474 21.37 15.14 3.17
C ILE A 474 22.47 14.48 3.99
N ILE A 475 22.25 14.23 5.29
CA ILE A 475 23.23 13.56 6.15
C ILE A 475 23.53 12.17 5.60
N PHE A 476 22.52 11.41 5.18
CA PHE A 476 22.68 10.08 4.60
C PHE A 476 23.48 10.09 3.30
N ILE A 477 23.17 11.01 2.37
CA ILE A 477 23.88 11.17 1.10
C ILE A 477 25.36 11.53 1.36
N GLU A 478 25.63 12.47 2.27
CA GLU A 478 26.98 12.95 2.59
C GLU A 478 27.82 11.94 3.37
N ALA A 479 27.18 11.06 4.14
CA ALA A 479 27.81 9.90 4.74
C ALA A 479 28.22 8.83 3.71
N GLY A 480 27.89 9.02 2.45
CA GLY A 480 28.13 8.03 1.38
C GLY A 480 27.21 6.82 1.46
N GLY A 481 26.06 6.99 2.10
CA GLY A 481 25.02 5.96 2.23
C GLY A 481 25.44 4.74 3.02
N GLN A 482 26.63 4.19 2.79
CA GLN A 482 26.96 2.86 3.31
C GLN A 482 28.44 2.60 3.60
N GLN A 483 29.34 3.43 3.11
CA GLN A 483 30.78 3.12 3.18
C GLN A 483 31.41 3.38 4.53
N SER A 484 30.68 3.92 5.49
CA SER A 484 31.24 4.41 6.75
C SER A 484 30.96 3.50 7.96
N LEU A 485 30.30 2.39 7.77
CA LEU A 485 30.09 1.39 8.81
C LEU A 485 30.85 0.10 8.51
#